data_87b228218711cf2f610f3dafe0a42680
#
_entry.id   87b228218711cf2f610f3dafe0a42680
#
_cell.length_a   1.000
_cell.length_b   1.000
_cell.length_c   1.000
_cell.angle_alpha   90.00
_cell.angle_beta   90.00
_cell.angle_gamma   90.00
#
_symmetry.space_group_name_H-M   'P 1'
#
loop_
_entity.id
_entity.type
_entity.pdbx_description
1 polymer ?
#
loop_
_entity_poly.entity_id
_entity_poly.type
_entity_poly.pdbx_seq_one_letter_code
_entity_poly.pdbx_strand_id
1 'polypeptide(L)'
;MMKGLLKMGLLLTGWAMLLPIVGQEPGTLDTEFQDGGMLLLAPFGASSFENAQDVIALEDGSIVFCGVVGTVGNFEVAVLKLDPEGNLDPAFGVDGAYVFENDLASDQAYSMAALPDGRIVVGGAMGFGGADYSATVWCLLPDGTPDPGFGTEGRFQYTFDDGEEYIRRVLVTDTHITMVATVKVPGFSYDRIGLVQCTHDGVLDQGFGQDGAIIHTIDDTTDLSVRDGERMSNGGIAVCGYHYNMTDNTEYPFIGLFDAAGQPQAGFGNGGIIIADNQPGEYFAMATAGDILYFAGRTNGDVRDFMIDALHTDGTTYTPFAVYGHFELDNALTDLILDLVIDEEGRLLASGTSGIPGFFGDRDFALLRLLPDGTPDPLFGTDGLTTTTFGEAFDDANALVITPENKAVLVGMSAQTNNDFAIARYILGPVIDGVEESVAQFSVYPNPTDNVLHMAHSEHLTEWSIRTPLGQTIEAGALDQSGQMTLGLSHIPSGAYILTLETPHGPQTQRIFVQH
;
A
#
# COMPACT_ATOMS: atom_id res chain seq x y z
N MET A 1 -70.00 3.53 -53.29
CA MET A 1 -68.81 4.44 -53.24
C MET A 1 -68.18 4.29 -51.89
N MET A 2 -67.17 3.45 -51.80
CA MET A 2 -66.38 3.26 -50.57
C MET A 2 -64.97 3.81 -50.78
N LYS A 3 -64.61 4.80 -49.99
CA LYS A 3 -63.21 5.36 -49.93
C LYS A 3 -62.39 4.56 -48.93
N GLY A 4 -61.36 3.85 -49.40
CA GLY A 4 -60.38 3.18 -48.56
C GLY A 4 -59.39 4.19 -47.98
N LEU A 5 -59.21 4.17 -46.67
CA LEU A 5 -58.15 4.85 -45.96
C LEU A 5 -56.89 3.94 -45.88
N LEU A 6 -55.85 4.38 -46.53
CA LEU A 6 -54.49 3.80 -46.38
C LEU A 6 -53.89 4.27 -45.07
N LYS A 7 -53.61 3.37 -44.10
CA LYS A 7 -52.84 3.65 -42.90
C LYS A 7 -51.37 3.47 -43.25
N MET A 8 -50.64 4.55 -43.30
CA MET A 8 -49.16 4.57 -43.36
C MET A 8 -48.60 4.38 -41.95
N GLY A 9 -48.07 3.20 -41.67
CA GLY A 9 -47.35 2.92 -40.42
C GLY A 9 -45.96 3.51 -40.47
N LEU A 10 -45.67 4.45 -39.58
CA LEU A 10 -44.33 5.00 -39.34
C LEU A 10 -43.56 4.00 -38.47
N LEU A 11 -42.59 3.29 -39.05
CA LEU A 11 -41.61 2.52 -38.30
C LEU A 11 -40.57 3.53 -37.72
N LEU A 12 -40.71 3.84 -36.45
CA LEU A 12 -39.64 4.48 -35.67
C LEU A 12 -38.58 3.41 -35.34
N THR A 13 -37.50 3.37 -36.12
CA THR A 13 -36.28 2.68 -35.74
C THR A 13 -35.58 3.52 -34.68
N GLY A 14 -35.79 3.16 -33.41
CA GLY A 14 -35.01 3.73 -32.30
C GLY A 14 -33.56 3.27 -32.41
N TRP A 15 -32.68 4.16 -32.82
CA TRP A 15 -31.27 4.01 -32.59
C TRP A 15 -31.03 4.26 -31.10
N ALA A 16 -30.84 3.20 -30.31
CA ALA A 16 -30.24 3.33 -29.02
C ALA A 16 -28.77 3.78 -29.27
N MET A 17 -28.47 5.03 -29.05
CA MET A 17 -27.07 5.46 -28.86
C MET A 17 -26.60 4.75 -27.62
N LEU A 18 -25.77 3.71 -27.77
CA LEU A 18 -24.85 3.28 -26.72
C LEU A 18 -23.91 4.45 -26.51
N LEU A 19 -24.18 5.25 -25.48
CA LEU A 19 -23.18 6.14 -24.93
C LEU A 19 -22.03 5.24 -24.49
N PRO A 20 -20.76 5.56 -24.85
CA PRO A 20 -19.65 4.85 -24.26
C PRO A 20 -19.80 4.98 -22.74
N ILE A 21 -19.73 3.87 -22.02
CA ILE A 21 -19.52 3.90 -20.57
C ILE A 21 -18.12 4.49 -20.43
N VAL A 22 -18.06 5.78 -20.12
CA VAL A 22 -16.80 6.43 -19.71
C VAL A 22 -16.57 5.88 -18.31
N GLY A 23 -15.68 4.90 -18.18
CA GLY A 23 -15.21 4.45 -16.87
C GLY A 23 -14.61 5.66 -16.13
N GLN A 24 -14.66 5.63 -14.81
CA GLN A 24 -13.98 6.64 -13.99
C GLN A 24 -12.47 6.58 -14.27
N GLU A 25 -11.83 7.75 -14.30
CA GLU A 25 -10.40 7.82 -14.60
C GLU A 25 -9.56 7.43 -13.38
N PRO A 26 -8.37 6.83 -13.58
CA PRO A 26 -7.46 6.48 -12.49
C PRO A 26 -7.07 7.71 -11.64
N GLY A 27 -7.05 7.54 -10.33
CA GLY A 27 -6.77 8.62 -9.38
C GLY A 27 -7.98 9.47 -9.02
N THR A 28 -9.17 9.19 -9.58
CA THR A 28 -10.42 9.83 -9.14
C THR A 28 -11.06 9.04 -8.00
N LEU A 29 -11.83 9.72 -7.17
CA LEU A 29 -12.65 9.09 -6.13
C LEU A 29 -13.67 8.12 -6.75
N ASP A 30 -13.88 6.97 -6.12
CA ASP A 30 -14.86 5.98 -6.54
C ASP A 30 -16.27 6.39 -6.12
N THR A 31 -17.06 6.91 -7.05
CA THR A 31 -18.41 7.42 -6.77
C THR A 31 -19.43 6.33 -6.38
N GLU A 32 -19.06 5.06 -6.43
CA GLU A 32 -19.88 3.95 -5.94
C GLU A 32 -19.70 3.70 -4.44
N PHE A 33 -18.70 4.37 -3.82
CA PHE A 33 -18.44 4.29 -2.38
C PHE A 33 -18.99 5.52 -1.69
N GLN A 34 -19.94 5.35 -0.76
CA GLN A 34 -20.54 6.41 0.07
C GLN A 34 -20.79 7.75 -0.67
N ASP A 35 -20.55 8.88 -0.04
CA ASP A 35 -20.73 10.22 -0.61
C ASP A 35 -19.67 10.56 -1.66
N GLY A 36 -19.74 9.86 -2.82
CA GLY A 36 -18.85 10.12 -3.95
C GLY A 36 -17.39 9.74 -3.73
N GLY A 37 -17.15 8.67 -2.98
CA GLY A 37 -15.82 8.10 -2.74
C GLY A 37 -15.23 8.46 -1.38
N MET A 38 -15.96 9.15 -0.52
CA MET A 38 -15.50 9.66 0.78
C MET A 38 -16.44 9.26 1.90
N LEU A 39 -15.89 8.97 3.08
CA LEU A 39 -16.64 8.69 4.30
C LEU A 39 -15.98 9.37 5.51
N LEU A 40 -16.74 10.20 6.22
CA LEU A 40 -16.43 10.61 7.58
C LEU A 40 -17.28 9.77 8.53
N LEU A 41 -16.65 9.14 9.50
CA LEU A 41 -17.31 8.20 10.39
C LEU A 41 -16.95 8.54 11.85
N ALA A 42 -17.97 8.83 12.67
CA ALA A 42 -17.84 9.14 14.10
C ALA A 42 -18.77 8.23 14.94
N PRO A 43 -18.57 6.91 14.96
CA PRO A 43 -19.50 5.96 15.57
C PRO A 43 -19.49 6.03 17.10
N PHE A 44 -18.45 6.60 17.71
CA PHE A 44 -18.30 6.71 19.17
C PHE A 44 -18.72 8.08 19.72
N GLY A 45 -19.24 8.95 18.86
CA GLY A 45 -19.89 10.22 19.20
C GLY A 45 -18.99 11.44 19.05
N ALA A 46 -19.62 12.59 18.88
CA ALA A 46 -19.02 13.87 18.48
C ALA A 46 -17.97 14.46 19.45
N SER A 47 -17.67 13.81 20.56
CA SER A 47 -16.62 14.22 21.51
C SER A 47 -15.46 13.23 21.58
N SER A 48 -15.53 12.15 20.82
CA SER A 48 -14.48 11.16 20.72
C SER A 48 -13.40 11.65 19.76
N PHE A 49 -12.15 11.36 20.09
CA PHE A 49 -11.04 11.42 19.15
C PHE A 49 -10.98 10.08 18.43
N GLU A 50 -10.95 10.08 17.13
CA GLU A 50 -10.97 8.89 16.31
C GLU A 50 -9.87 8.99 15.24
N ASN A 51 -8.99 7.98 15.15
CA ASN A 51 -7.89 7.98 14.19
C ASN A 51 -7.60 6.54 13.74
N ALA A 52 -7.86 6.23 12.47
CA ALA A 52 -7.50 4.97 11.87
C ALA A 52 -5.98 4.90 11.62
N GLN A 53 -5.39 3.73 11.89
CA GLN A 53 -3.94 3.54 11.84
C GLN A 53 -3.51 2.53 10.78
N ASP A 54 -4.31 1.48 10.54
CA ASP A 54 -4.02 0.46 9.55
C ASP A 54 -5.31 -0.14 8.98
N VAL A 55 -5.24 -0.74 7.78
CA VAL A 55 -6.39 -1.28 7.05
C VAL A 55 -6.02 -2.54 6.27
N ILE A 56 -6.94 -3.49 6.24
CA ILE A 56 -6.86 -4.68 5.38
C ILE A 56 -8.10 -4.80 4.50
N ALA A 57 -7.96 -5.32 3.30
CA ALA A 57 -9.05 -5.72 2.42
C ALA A 57 -9.31 -7.22 2.56
N LEU A 58 -10.58 -7.61 2.56
CA LEU A 58 -11.00 -9.00 2.57
C LEU A 58 -11.37 -9.46 1.16
N GLU A 59 -11.41 -10.78 0.95
CA GLU A 59 -11.71 -11.38 -0.38
C GLU A 59 -13.10 -10.99 -0.93
N ASP A 60 -14.05 -10.64 -0.05
CA ASP A 60 -15.40 -10.22 -0.42
C ASP A 60 -15.52 -8.73 -0.77
N GLY A 61 -14.39 -7.99 -0.79
CA GLY A 61 -14.34 -6.56 -1.03
C GLY A 61 -14.64 -5.69 0.20
N SER A 62 -14.98 -6.29 1.33
CA SER A 62 -15.08 -5.59 2.61
C SER A 62 -13.70 -5.12 3.07
N ILE A 63 -13.66 -4.05 3.86
CA ILE A 63 -12.44 -3.60 4.53
C ILE A 63 -12.59 -3.67 6.05
N VAL A 64 -11.48 -4.00 6.71
CA VAL A 64 -11.39 -3.88 8.17
C VAL A 64 -10.24 -2.93 8.47
N PHE A 65 -10.47 -2.00 9.37
CA PHE A 65 -9.42 -1.07 9.81
C PHE A 65 -9.35 -1.02 11.34
N CYS A 66 -8.16 -0.75 11.84
CA CYS A 66 -7.93 -0.53 13.26
C CYS A 66 -7.49 0.90 13.54
N GLY A 67 -7.68 1.33 14.76
CA GLY A 67 -7.23 2.64 15.19
C GLY A 67 -7.46 2.88 16.66
N VAL A 68 -7.41 4.15 17.04
CA VAL A 68 -7.65 4.59 18.43
C VAL A 68 -8.91 5.43 18.50
N VAL A 69 -9.65 5.25 19.60
CA VAL A 69 -10.85 6.02 19.91
C VAL A 69 -10.79 6.48 21.35
N GLY A 70 -11.50 7.56 21.71
CA GLY A 70 -11.60 7.99 23.10
C GLY A 70 -11.33 9.47 23.30
N THR A 71 -10.76 9.80 24.44
CA THR A 71 -10.41 11.19 24.81
C THR A 71 -8.91 11.30 25.08
N VAL A 72 -8.36 12.50 24.94
CA VAL A 72 -6.94 12.74 25.21
C VAL A 72 -6.55 12.23 26.61
N GLY A 73 -5.62 11.27 26.63
CA GLY A 73 -5.15 10.62 27.86
C GLY A 73 -5.91 9.34 28.24
N ASN A 74 -6.91 8.94 27.47
CA ASN A 74 -7.63 7.67 27.61
C ASN A 74 -8.09 7.19 26.22
N PHE A 75 -7.17 6.63 25.45
CA PHE A 75 -7.43 6.04 24.15
C PHE A 75 -7.60 4.54 24.28
N GLU A 76 -8.52 3.98 23.51
CA GLU A 76 -8.81 2.57 23.40
C GLU A 76 -8.55 2.09 21.97
N VAL A 77 -8.18 0.84 21.80
CA VAL A 77 -8.05 0.23 20.48
C VAL A 77 -9.43 -0.13 19.94
N ALA A 78 -9.75 0.34 18.74
CA ALA A 78 -10.97 0.02 18.03
C ALA A 78 -10.66 -0.72 16.71
N VAL A 79 -11.53 -1.64 16.33
CA VAL A 79 -11.53 -2.34 15.05
C VAL A 79 -12.91 -2.24 14.44
N LEU A 80 -12.98 -1.79 13.19
CA LEU A 80 -14.24 -1.57 12.48
C LEU A 80 -14.23 -2.30 11.15
N LYS A 81 -15.41 -2.77 10.71
CA LYS A 81 -15.58 -3.39 9.40
C LYS A 81 -16.60 -2.63 8.58
N LEU A 82 -16.24 -2.33 7.31
CA LEU A 82 -17.13 -1.76 6.31
C LEU A 82 -17.40 -2.81 5.22
N ASP A 83 -18.64 -2.81 4.72
CA ASP A 83 -18.99 -3.54 3.51
C ASP A 83 -18.35 -2.88 2.26
N PRO A 84 -18.43 -3.51 1.06
CA PRO A 84 -17.86 -2.94 -0.15
C PRO A 84 -18.42 -1.57 -0.54
N GLU A 85 -19.62 -1.21 -0.10
CA GLU A 85 -20.25 0.08 -0.33
C GLU A 85 -19.84 1.14 0.71
N GLY A 86 -19.10 0.74 1.76
CA GLY A 86 -18.60 1.62 2.83
C GLY A 86 -19.55 1.78 4.01
N ASN A 87 -20.56 0.92 4.19
CA ASN A 87 -21.39 0.94 5.38
C ASN A 87 -20.77 0.06 6.48
N LEU A 88 -20.96 0.42 7.73
CA LEU A 88 -20.60 -0.47 8.85
C LEU A 88 -21.31 -1.82 8.72
N ASP A 89 -20.55 -2.92 8.81
CA ASP A 89 -21.10 -4.29 8.79
C ASP A 89 -21.72 -4.63 10.16
N PRO A 90 -23.05 -4.64 10.32
CA PRO A 90 -23.68 -4.82 11.63
C PRO A 90 -23.48 -6.24 12.20
N ALA A 91 -22.94 -7.17 11.42
CA ALA A 91 -22.61 -8.53 11.86
C ALA A 91 -21.21 -8.62 12.50
N PHE A 92 -20.41 -7.56 12.41
CA PHE A 92 -19.07 -7.50 12.99
C PHE A 92 -19.12 -6.80 14.37
N GLY A 93 -18.65 -7.47 15.41
CA GLY A 93 -18.59 -6.94 16.76
C GLY A 93 -19.96 -6.47 17.30
N VAL A 94 -20.05 -5.21 17.64
CA VAL A 94 -21.29 -4.54 18.03
C VAL A 94 -21.57 -3.41 17.02
N ASP A 95 -22.61 -3.57 16.21
CA ASP A 95 -22.99 -2.59 15.20
C ASP A 95 -21.85 -2.17 14.25
N GLY A 96 -20.96 -3.10 13.90
CA GLY A 96 -19.86 -2.92 12.94
C GLY A 96 -18.52 -2.58 13.57
N ALA A 97 -18.39 -2.58 14.88
CA ALA A 97 -17.17 -2.23 15.61
C ALA A 97 -16.92 -3.11 16.83
N TYR A 98 -15.66 -3.22 17.21
CA TYR A 98 -15.24 -3.74 18.51
C TYR A 98 -14.20 -2.79 19.14
N VAL A 99 -14.37 -2.50 20.43
CA VAL A 99 -13.44 -1.68 21.22
C VAL A 99 -12.84 -2.54 22.32
N PHE A 100 -11.52 -2.57 22.40
CA PHE A 100 -10.80 -3.21 23.50
C PHE A 100 -10.69 -2.20 24.65
N GLU A 101 -11.64 -2.29 25.59
CA GLU A 101 -11.68 -1.38 26.74
C GLU A 101 -10.52 -1.67 27.71
N ASN A 102 -9.85 -0.60 28.15
CA ASN A 102 -8.79 -0.63 29.16
C ASN A 102 -8.95 0.52 30.15
N ASP A 103 -9.56 0.25 31.29
CA ASP A 103 -9.79 1.23 32.36
C ASP A 103 -8.51 1.79 33.00
N LEU A 104 -7.33 1.26 32.68
CA LEU A 104 -6.08 1.56 33.38
C LEU A 104 -5.29 2.70 32.74
N ALA A 105 -5.26 2.75 31.40
CA ALA A 105 -4.47 3.73 30.64
C ALA A 105 -4.81 3.69 29.16
N SER A 106 -4.21 4.60 28.39
CA SER A 106 -4.37 4.63 26.93
C SER A 106 -3.69 3.44 26.28
N ASP A 107 -4.40 2.82 25.33
CA ASP A 107 -3.89 1.81 24.42
C ASP A 107 -3.61 2.43 23.04
N GLN A 108 -2.77 1.78 22.25
CA GLN A 108 -2.39 2.23 20.92
C GLN A 108 -2.49 1.04 19.94
N ALA A 109 -3.11 1.23 18.78
CA ALA A 109 -3.04 0.34 17.64
C ALA A 109 -2.16 0.98 16.55
N TYR A 110 -1.33 0.18 15.89
CA TYR A 110 -0.47 0.67 14.80
C TYR A 110 -0.53 -0.20 13.56
N SER A 111 -0.82 -1.48 13.68
CA SER A 111 -0.83 -2.40 12.55
C SER A 111 -1.84 -3.51 12.72
N MET A 112 -2.34 -4.04 11.61
CA MET A 112 -3.26 -5.18 11.62
C MET A 112 -2.96 -6.14 10.47
N ALA A 113 -3.37 -7.40 10.63
CA ALA A 113 -3.28 -8.39 9.59
C ALA A 113 -4.38 -9.46 9.74
N ALA A 114 -4.75 -10.08 8.61
CA ALA A 114 -5.60 -11.27 8.63
C ALA A 114 -4.74 -12.54 8.79
N LEU A 115 -5.18 -13.47 9.62
CA LEU A 115 -4.63 -14.82 9.69
C LEU A 115 -5.23 -15.69 8.57
N PRO A 116 -4.55 -16.78 8.16
CA PRO A 116 -5.05 -17.66 7.10
C PRO A 116 -6.41 -18.32 7.39
N ASP A 117 -6.85 -18.35 8.64
CA ASP A 117 -8.15 -18.86 9.06
C ASP A 117 -9.25 -17.79 9.18
N GLY A 118 -8.94 -16.56 8.78
CA GLY A 118 -9.85 -15.41 8.78
C GLY A 118 -9.94 -14.64 10.10
N ARG A 119 -9.20 -15.06 11.14
CA ARG A 119 -9.03 -14.23 12.35
C ARG A 119 -8.24 -12.97 12.01
N ILE A 120 -8.43 -11.93 12.80
CA ILE A 120 -7.78 -10.63 12.62
C ILE A 120 -6.90 -10.36 13.85
N VAL A 121 -5.64 -10.01 13.60
CA VAL A 121 -4.72 -9.57 14.66
C VAL A 121 -4.42 -8.09 14.54
N VAL A 122 -4.36 -7.42 15.69
CA VAL A 122 -4.02 -5.99 15.80
C VAL A 122 -2.81 -5.87 16.71
N GLY A 123 -1.75 -5.26 16.21
CA GLY A 123 -0.51 -4.99 16.96
C GLY A 123 -0.44 -3.56 17.44
N GLY A 124 0.08 -3.39 18.65
CA GLY A 124 0.22 -2.07 19.21
C GLY A 124 0.86 -2.07 20.59
N ALA A 125 0.36 -1.22 21.49
CA ALA A 125 0.84 -1.10 22.84
C ALA A 125 -0.33 -0.97 23.82
N MET A 126 -0.32 -1.77 24.88
CA MET A 126 -1.27 -1.68 25.98
C MET A 126 -0.66 -0.91 27.14
N GLY A 127 -1.36 0.13 27.61
CA GLY A 127 -0.92 0.94 28.73
C GLY A 127 -1.30 0.34 30.09
N PHE A 128 -0.46 0.60 31.11
CA PHE A 128 -0.68 0.16 32.50
C PHE A 128 -0.76 1.33 33.48
N GLY A 129 -0.84 2.56 32.96
CA GLY A 129 -0.79 3.80 33.74
C GLY A 129 0.63 4.35 33.88
N GLY A 130 0.74 5.67 33.78
CA GLY A 130 2.04 6.33 33.68
C GLY A 130 2.61 6.27 32.27
N ALA A 131 3.87 5.95 32.13
CA ALA A 131 4.56 5.78 30.85
C ALA A 131 4.89 4.29 30.55
N ASP A 132 4.18 3.36 31.18
CA ASP A 132 4.42 1.92 31.02
C ASP A 132 3.52 1.38 29.90
N TYR A 133 4.10 0.89 28.82
CA TYR A 133 3.44 0.28 27.70
C TYR A 133 4.07 -1.08 27.37
N SER A 134 3.25 -2.12 27.17
CA SER A 134 3.69 -3.43 26.70
C SER A 134 3.33 -3.66 25.26
N ALA A 135 4.24 -4.28 24.51
CA ALA A 135 3.99 -4.79 23.18
C ALA A 135 2.83 -5.80 23.24
N THR A 136 1.72 -5.48 22.59
CA THR A 136 0.48 -6.27 22.67
C THR A 136 -0.06 -6.56 21.28
N VAL A 137 -0.49 -7.82 21.07
CA VAL A 137 -1.30 -8.24 19.93
C VAL A 137 -2.65 -8.69 20.45
N TRP A 138 -3.72 -8.08 19.96
CA TRP A 138 -5.09 -8.50 20.17
C TRP A 138 -5.54 -9.38 19.01
N CYS A 139 -6.41 -10.35 19.25
CA CYS A 139 -6.96 -11.21 18.21
C CYS A 139 -8.49 -11.21 18.25
N LEU A 140 -9.10 -11.02 17.08
CA LEU A 140 -10.54 -11.12 16.86
C LEU A 140 -10.86 -12.32 15.97
N LEU A 141 -11.99 -12.94 16.24
CA LEU A 141 -12.64 -13.88 15.32
C LEU A 141 -13.18 -13.15 14.08
N PRO A 142 -13.50 -13.85 12.98
CA PRO A 142 -14.03 -13.20 11.78
C PRO A 142 -15.31 -12.38 11.98
N ASP A 143 -16.06 -12.66 13.04
CA ASP A 143 -17.27 -11.92 13.42
C ASP A 143 -16.98 -10.66 14.27
N GLY A 144 -15.70 -10.31 14.49
CA GLY A 144 -15.28 -9.14 15.25
C GLY A 144 -15.33 -9.31 16.77
N THR A 145 -15.61 -10.52 17.28
CA THR A 145 -15.51 -10.78 18.73
C THR A 145 -14.09 -11.23 19.12
N PRO A 146 -13.61 -10.94 20.35
CA PRO A 146 -12.30 -11.41 20.79
C PRO A 146 -12.17 -12.93 20.71
N ASP A 147 -11.03 -13.43 20.25
CA ASP A 147 -10.72 -14.87 20.26
C ASP A 147 -10.24 -15.31 21.64
N PRO A 148 -11.07 -16.01 22.44
CA PRO A 148 -10.68 -16.43 23.80
C PRO A 148 -9.57 -17.52 23.78
N GLY A 149 -9.29 -18.12 22.61
CA GLY A 149 -8.24 -19.11 22.43
C GLY A 149 -6.86 -18.52 22.15
N PHE A 150 -6.79 -17.23 21.84
CA PHE A 150 -5.53 -16.56 21.52
C PHE A 150 -4.83 -16.05 22.78
N GLY A 151 -3.63 -16.52 23.04
CA GLY A 151 -2.79 -16.11 24.17
C GLY A 151 -3.49 -16.18 25.53
N THR A 152 -3.64 -15.03 26.18
CA THR A 152 -4.37 -14.89 27.43
C THR A 152 -5.51 -13.89 27.23
N GLU A 153 -6.75 -14.35 27.39
CA GLU A 153 -7.94 -13.49 27.23
C GLU A 153 -8.01 -12.76 25.87
N GLY A 154 -7.63 -13.43 24.78
CA GLY A 154 -7.66 -12.87 23.41
C GLY A 154 -6.48 -11.99 23.06
N ARG A 155 -5.39 -12.03 23.83
CA ARG A 155 -4.21 -11.21 23.59
C ARG A 155 -2.90 -11.93 23.89
N PHE A 156 -1.87 -11.59 23.12
CA PHE A 156 -0.48 -11.91 23.39
C PHE A 156 0.23 -10.64 23.84
N GLN A 157 0.94 -10.71 24.97
CA GLN A 157 1.73 -9.59 25.49
C GLN A 157 3.17 -10.03 25.68
N TYR A 158 4.07 -9.13 25.35
CA TYR A 158 5.50 -9.36 25.54
C TYR A 158 6.16 -8.08 26.07
N THR A 159 7.01 -8.25 27.07
CA THR A 159 7.84 -7.17 27.61
C THR A 159 9.29 -7.49 27.32
N PHE A 160 9.95 -6.65 26.58
CA PHE A 160 11.34 -6.85 26.17
C PHE A 160 12.32 -6.56 27.32
N ASP A 161 12.19 -5.44 28.01
CA ASP A 161 13.16 -5.02 29.05
C ASP A 161 12.60 -3.93 29.98
N ASP A 162 11.44 -4.16 30.62
CA ASP A 162 10.80 -3.23 31.58
C ASP A 162 10.69 -1.76 31.12
N GLY A 163 10.61 -1.51 29.80
CA GLY A 163 10.52 -0.19 29.19
C GLY A 163 9.14 0.08 28.56
N GLU A 164 9.12 0.99 27.60
CA GLU A 164 7.98 1.21 26.74
C GLU A 164 8.19 0.46 25.43
N GLU A 165 7.24 -0.41 25.06
CA GLU A 165 7.31 -1.18 23.83
C GLU A 165 6.10 -0.91 22.95
N TYR A 166 6.34 -0.63 21.68
CA TYR A 166 5.32 -0.32 20.68
C TYR A 166 5.49 -1.22 19.46
N ILE A 167 4.56 -2.17 19.23
CA ILE A 167 4.52 -2.90 17.98
C ILE A 167 4.15 -1.92 16.87
N ARG A 168 5.01 -1.81 15.88
CA ARG A 168 4.82 -0.96 14.69
C ARG A 168 4.25 -1.72 13.51
N ARG A 169 4.62 -3.02 13.39
CA ARG A 169 4.12 -3.90 12.33
C ARG A 169 3.89 -5.31 12.83
N VAL A 170 2.82 -5.95 12.37
CA VAL A 170 2.58 -7.39 12.51
C VAL A 170 2.76 -8.07 11.15
N LEU A 171 3.62 -9.08 11.10
CA LEU A 171 3.96 -9.84 9.89
C LEU A 171 3.46 -11.27 10.05
N VAL A 172 2.47 -11.65 9.25
CA VAL A 172 1.84 -12.97 9.32
C VAL A 172 2.43 -13.91 8.26
N THR A 173 2.70 -15.14 8.67
CA THR A 173 3.03 -16.26 7.78
C THR A 173 1.97 -17.36 7.96
N ASP A 174 2.09 -18.48 7.26
CA ASP A 174 1.18 -19.62 7.41
C ASP A 174 1.12 -20.20 8.83
N THR A 175 2.10 -19.91 9.69
CA THR A 175 2.24 -20.56 11.02
C THR A 175 2.52 -19.61 12.17
N HIS A 176 3.03 -18.41 11.91
CA HIS A 176 3.51 -17.51 12.94
C HIS A 176 3.13 -16.05 12.68
N ILE A 177 3.09 -15.29 13.75
CA ILE A 177 3.00 -13.83 13.78
C ILE A 177 4.33 -13.29 14.29
N THR A 178 5.00 -12.47 13.49
CA THR A 178 6.20 -11.74 13.92
C THR A 178 5.84 -10.29 14.16
N MET A 179 6.18 -9.78 15.32
CA MET A 179 5.99 -8.38 15.70
C MET A 179 7.31 -7.63 15.55
N VAL A 180 7.26 -6.51 14.82
CA VAL A 180 8.34 -5.54 14.71
C VAL A 180 8.02 -4.38 15.64
N ALA A 181 8.92 -4.05 16.55
CA ALA A 181 8.65 -3.11 17.64
C ALA A 181 9.75 -2.06 17.78
N THR A 182 9.37 -0.87 18.25
CA THR A 182 10.25 0.09 18.89
C THR A 182 10.28 -0.23 20.38
N VAL A 183 11.48 -0.41 20.95
CA VAL A 183 11.70 -0.73 22.36
C VAL A 183 12.47 0.41 23.01
N LYS A 184 11.88 1.07 24.01
CA LYS A 184 12.54 2.09 24.82
C LYS A 184 13.11 1.44 26.08
N VAL A 185 14.42 1.53 26.24
CA VAL A 185 15.12 0.95 27.39
C VAL A 185 15.13 1.92 28.56
N PRO A 186 14.73 1.50 29.77
CA PRO A 186 14.69 2.37 30.95
C PRO A 186 16.04 3.01 31.26
N GLY A 187 16.03 4.32 31.52
CA GLY A 187 17.22 5.09 31.85
C GLY A 187 18.11 5.50 30.66
N PHE A 188 17.70 5.11 29.44
CA PHE A 188 18.31 5.56 28.19
C PHE A 188 17.27 6.34 27.38
N SER A 189 17.73 7.33 26.60
CA SER A 189 16.85 8.10 25.69
C SER A 189 16.85 7.52 24.27
N TYR A 190 17.24 6.24 24.12
CA TYR A 190 17.45 5.60 22.82
C TYR A 190 16.44 4.51 22.57
N ASP A 191 15.82 4.56 21.40
CA ASP A 191 14.97 3.50 20.88
C ASP A 191 15.82 2.38 20.26
N ARG A 192 15.34 1.15 20.35
CA ARG A 192 15.96 -0.05 19.79
C ARG A 192 14.96 -0.84 18.96
N ILE A 193 15.47 -1.66 18.05
CA ILE A 193 14.65 -2.58 17.27
C ILE A 193 14.31 -3.79 18.13
N GLY A 194 13.02 -4.08 18.32
CA GLY A 194 12.51 -5.30 18.91
C GLY A 194 11.88 -6.20 17.87
N LEU A 195 12.20 -7.49 17.90
CA LEU A 195 11.48 -8.52 17.15
C LEU A 195 11.03 -9.59 18.12
N VAL A 196 9.75 -10.00 18.05
CA VAL A 196 9.22 -11.13 18.83
C VAL A 196 8.29 -11.95 17.96
N GLN A 197 8.24 -13.28 18.17
CA GLN A 197 7.41 -14.16 17.36
C GLN A 197 6.53 -15.05 18.24
N CYS A 198 5.28 -15.23 17.81
CA CYS A 198 4.36 -16.20 18.40
C CYS A 198 3.64 -17.02 17.32
N THR A 199 3.02 -18.11 17.73
CA THR A 199 2.13 -18.91 16.87
C THR A 199 0.80 -18.17 16.65
N HIS A 200 -0.05 -18.67 15.73
CA HIS A 200 -1.41 -18.15 15.52
C HIS A 200 -2.36 -18.33 16.72
N ASP A 201 -1.93 -19.07 17.74
CA ASP A 201 -2.66 -19.19 19.01
C ASP A 201 -2.08 -18.29 20.12
N GLY A 202 -1.17 -17.37 19.76
CA GLY A 202 -0.56 -16.45 20.73
C GLY A 202 0.41 -17.14 21.72
N VAL A 203 1.07 -18.23 21.31
CA VAL A 203 2.10 -18.90 22.12
C VAL A 203 3.48 -18.44 21.62
N LEU A 204 4.32 -17.92 22.52
CA LEU A 204 5.67 -17.47 22.20
C LEU A 204 6.48 -18.57 21.51
N ASP A 205 7.05 -18.29 20.34
CA ASP A 205 7.95 -19.19 19.64
C ASP A 205 9.38 -19.08 20.19
N GLN A 206 9.73 -19.96 21.14
CA GLN A 206 11.06 -19.98 21.74
C GLN A 206 12.19 -20.32 20.77
N GLY A 207 11.86 -20.76 19.55
CA GLY A 207 12.83 -21.04 18.49
C GLY A 207 13.28 -19.79 17.73
N PHE A 208 12.56 -18.68 17.88
CA PHE A 208 12.88 -17.40 17.23
C PHE A 208 13.84 -16.58 18.10
N GLY A 209 14.85 -16.00 17.48
CA GLY A 209 15.77 -15.11 18.17
C GLY A 209 16.54 -15.77 19.32
N GLN A 210 16.44 -15.15 20.48
CA GLN A 210 16.90 -15.69 21.76
C GLN A 210 15.67 -15.84 22.67
N ASP A 211 15.26 -17.08 22.91
CA ASP A 211 14.09 -17.38 23.74
C ASP A 211 12.78 -16.70 23.28
N GLY A 212 12.60 -16.54 21.97
CA GLY A 212 11.38 -16.02 21.35
C GLY A 212 11.44 -14.57 20.87
N ALA A 213 12.50 -13.83 21.19
CA ALA A 213 12.63 -12.42 20.85
C ALA A 213 14.08 -11.99 20.58
N ILE A 214 14.21 -10.80 20.02
CA ILE A 214 15.49 -10.09 19.83
C ILE A 214 15.31 -8.62 20.19
N ILE A 215 16.29 -8.04 20.88
CA ILE A 215 16.56 -6.61 20.91
C ILE A 215 17.84 -6.37 20.13
N HIS A 216 17.77 -5.51 19.12
CA HIS A 216 18.93 -5.19 18.28
C HIS A 216 19.26 -3.71 18.29
N THR A 217 20.56 -3.42 18.38
CA THR A 217 21.15 -2.09 18.24
C THR A 217 22.54 -2.24 17.64
N ILE A 218 23.06 -1.18 17.01
CA ILE A 218 24.45 -1.14 16.52
C ILE A 218 25.41 -1.00 17.69
N ASP A 219 25.07 -0.16 18.66
CA ASP A 219 25.82 0.11 19.90
C ASP A 219 24.86 0.67 20.97
N ASP A 220 25.39 0.98 22.15
CA ASP A 220 24.60 1.45 23.29
C ASP A 220 24.16 2.91 23.19
N THR A 221 24.53 3.64 22.14
CA THR A 221 24.26 5.08 21.96
C THR A 221 23.49 5.42 20.71
N THR A 222 23.23 4.44 19.82
CA THR A 222 22.51 4.63 18.59
C THR A 222 21.00 4.51 18.83
N ASP A 223 20.26 5.54 18.49
CA ASP A 223 18.80 5.62 18.58
C ASP A 223 18.19 5.09 17.28
N LEU A 224 17.38 4.05 17.33
CA LEU A 224 16.75 3.39 16.18
C LEU A 224 15.23 3.26 16.39
N SER A 225 14.50 4.30 16.05
CA SER A 225 13.05 4.30 16.12
C SER A 225 12.42 3.65 14.89
N VAL A 226 11.90 2.43 15.05
CA VAL A 226 11.25 1.68 13.97
C VAL A 226 9.91 2.30 13.63
N ARG A 227 9.58 2.35 12.35
CA ARG A 227 8.29 2.82 11.83
C ARG A 227 7.51 1.72 11.12
N ASP A 228 8.21 0.87 10.36
CA ASP A 228 7.57 -0.18 9.59
C ASP A 228 8.49 -1.40 9.43
N GLY A 229 7.94 -2.50 8.95
CA GLY A 229 8.64 -3.72 8.65
C GLY A 229 7.90 -4.57 7.64
N GLU A 230 8.66 -5.34 6.88
CA GLU A 230 8.11 -6.19 5.82
C GLU A 230 8.82 -7.54 5.77
N ARG A 231 8.09 -8.57 5.37
CA ARG A 231 8.66 -9.90 5.18
C ARG A 231 9.19 -10.04 3.75
N MET A 232 10.47 -10.31 3.64
CA MET A 232 11.12 -10.54 2.36
C MET A 232 10.78 -11.93 1.78
N SER A 233 10.88 -12.08 0.46
CA SER A 233 10.60 -13.33 -0.27
C SER A 233 11.47 -14.52 0.18
N ASN A 234 12.65 -14.26 0.74
CA ASN A 234 13.53 -15.29 1.32
C ASN A 234 13.17 -15.69 2.76
N GLY A 235 12.07 -15.13 3.31
CA GLY A 235 11.60 -15.33 4.68
C GLY A 235 12.27 -14.46 5.74
N GLY A 236 13.24 -13.63 5.37
CA GLY A 236 13.85 -12.63 6.26
C GLY A 236 12.89 -11.47 6.54
N ILE A 237 13.32 -10.59 7.43
CA ILE A 237 12.57 -9.41 7.86
C ILE A 237 13.39 -8.17 7.52
N ALA A 238 12.76 -7.22 6.84
CA ALA A 238 13.28 -5.88 6.67
C ALA A 238 12.52 -4.92 7.58
N VAL A 239 13.21 -3.92 8.12
CA VAL A 239 12.62 -2.86 8.94
C VAL A 239 13.13 -1.50 8.49
N CYS A 240 12.34 -0.46 8.67
CA CYS A 240 12.76 0.90 8.42
C CYS A 240 12.28 1.86 9.52
N GLY A 241 12.85 3.05 9.52
CA GLY A 241 12.53 4.10 10.45
C GLY A 241 13.56 5.23 10.41
N TYR A 242 13.83 5.83 11.54
CA TYR A 242 14.83 6.89 11.65
C TYR A 242 15.78 6.68 12.82
N HIS A 243 17.00 7.16 12.64
CA HIS A 243 18.03 7.34 13.63
C HIS A 243 18.05 8.81 14.05
N TYR A 244 17.85 9.10 15.33
CA TYR A 244 18.01 10.46 15.84
C TYR A 244 19.47 10.69 16.28
N ASN A 245 20.17 11.57 15.56
CA ASN A 245 21.55 11.92 15.89
C ASN A 245 21.59 13.08 16.89
N MET A 246 21.95 12.79 18.14
CA MET A 246 22.04 13.80 19.22
C MET A 246 23.12 14.84 19.02
N THR A 247 24.08 14.63 18.11
CA THR A 247 25.20 15.56 17.90
C THR A 247 24.78 16.79 17.11
N ASP A 248 23.92 16.58 16.09
CA ASP A 248 23.41 17.63 15.20
C ASP A 248 21.90 17.87 15.33
N ASN A 249 21.21 17.10 16.19
CA ASN A 249 19.76 17.11 16.40
C ASN A 249 18.98 16.86 15.10
N THR A 250 19.43 15.89 14.30
CA THR A 250 18.87 15.57 13.00
C THR A 250 18.42 14.12 12.95
N GLU A 251 17.30 13.88 12.27
CA GLU A 251 16.81 12.56 11.97
C GLU A 251 17.39 12.09 10.64
N TYR A 252 17.87 10.84 10.60
CA TYR A 252 18.40 10.18 9.42
C TYR A 252 17.69 8.87 9.20
N PRO A 253 17.24 8.56 7.97
CA PRO A 253 16.59 7.30 7.69
C PRO A 253 17.50 6.11 7.98
N PHE A 254 16.95 5.03 8.50
CA PHE A 254 17.65 3.76 8.63
C PHE A 254 16.87 2.60 8.07
N ILE A 255 17.60 1.54 7.73
CA ILE A 255 17.09 0.27 7.23
C ILE A 255 17.80 -0.84 7.98
N GLY A 256 17.05 -1.86 8.43
CA GLY A 256 17.58 -3.04 9.07
C GLY A 256 17.16 -4.32 8.36
N LEU A 257 18.07 -5.28 8.19
CA LEU A 257 17.77 -6.59 7.65
C LEU A 257 18.09 -7.70 8.64
N PHE A 258 17.13 -8.62 8.79
CA PHE A 258 17.23 -9.80 9.64
C PHE A 258 16.91 -11.06 8.82
N ASP A 259 17.45 -12.19 9.21
CA ASP A 259 17.08 -13.48 8.64
C ASP A 259 15.72 -13.97 9.19
N ALA A 260 15.26 -15.13 8.73
CA ALA A 260 13.98 -15.71 9.15
C ALA A 260 13.93 -16.09 10.65
N ALA A 261 15.10 -16.24 11.30
CA ALA A 261 15.22 -16.48 12.74
C ALA A 261 15.38 -15.18 13.54
N GLY A 262 15.26 -14.01 12.90
CA GLY A 262 15.41 -12.70 13.50
C GLY A 262 16.86 -12.26 13.74
N GLN A 263 17.87 -13.00 13.24
CA GLN A 263 19.26 -12.60 13.42
C GLN A 263 19.63 -11.51 12.41
N PRO A 264 20.36 -10.44 12.82
CA PRO A 264 20.76 -9.38 11.91
C PRO A 264 21.67 -9.92 10.81
N GLN A 265 21.43 -9.49 9.57
CA GLN A 265 22.24 -9.88 8.42
C GLN A 265 23.57 -9.13 8.41
N ALA A 266 24.62 -9.74 8.96
CA ALA A 266 25.92 -9.10 9.17
C ALA A 266 26.60 -8.58 7.89
N GLY A 267 26.19 -9.04 6.71
CA GLY A 267 26.65 -8.55 5.40
C GLY A 267 25.97 -7.27 4.92
N PHE A 268 24.92 -6.81 5.61
CA PHE A 268 24.17 -5.61 5.28
C PHE A 268 24.60 -4.47 6.20
N GLY A 269 25.18 -3.42 5.63
CA GLY A 269 25.63 -2.25 6.37
C GLY A 269 26.54 -2.57 7.57
N ASN A 270 26.26 -1.94 8.71
CA ASN A 270 26.94 -2.17 9.98
C ASN A 270 26.05 -3.03 10.90
N GLY A 271 26.39 -4.30 11.06
CA GLY A 271 25.65 -5.22 11.94
C GLY A 271 24.19 -5.45 11.52
N GLY A 272 23.89 -5.44 10.23
CA GLY A 272 22.54 -5.59 9.70
C GLY A 272 21.79 -4.26 9.48
N ILE A 273 22.43 -3.11 9.71
CA ILE A 273 21.79 -1.78 9.64
C ILE A 273 22.55 -0.86 8.67
N ILE A 274 21.81 -0.14 7.83
CA ILE A 274 22.28 1.02 7.06
C ILE A 274 21.60 2.27 7.62
N ILE A 275 22.37 3.30 7.92
CA ILE A 275 21.88 4.66 8.24
C ILE A 275 22.28 5.57 7.08
N ALA A 276 21.32 6.27 6.49
CA ALA A 276 21.58 7.23 5.41
C ALA A 276 22.01 8.59 5.99
N ASP A 277 23.19 8.64 6.60
CA ASP A 277 23.71 9.78 7.36
C ASP A 277 24.06 11.02 6.53
N ASN A 278 23.93 10.93 5.21
CA ASN A 278 24.12 12.03 4.26
C ASN A 278 22.78 12.60 3.70
N GLN A 279 21.65 12.06 4.13
CA GLN A 279 20.32 12.43 3.64
C GLN A 279 19.35 12.55 4.82
N PRO A 280 19.25 13.75 5.44
CA PRO A 280 18.31 13.96 6.53
C PRO A 280 16.87 13.67 6.13
N GLY A 281 16.16 12.89 6.97
CA GLY A 281 14.77 12.48 6.70
C GLY A 281 14.34 11.35 7.62
N GLU A 282 13.15 10.82 7.34
CA GLU A 282 12.58 9.67 8.04
C GLU A 282 11.89 8.75 7.03
N TYR A 283 12.03 7.42 7.22
CA TYR A 283 11.15 6.46 6.56
C TYR A 283 10.01 6.09 7.51
N PHE A 284 8.78 6.04 6.97
CA PHE A 284 7.57 5.67 7.69
C PHE A 284 6.96 4.38 7.16
N ALA A 285 7.24 4.03 5.93
CA ALA A 285 6.68 2.88 5.24
C ALA A 285 7.70 2.17 4.37
N MET A 286 7.47 0.91 4.09
CA MET A 286 8.27 0.12 3.18
C MET A 286 7.45 -0.91 2.42
N ALA A 287 7.96 -1.33 1.26
CA ALA A 287 7.41 -2.44 0.48
C ALA A 287 8.54 -3.22 -0.19
N THR A 288 8.30 -4.49 -0.53
CA THR A 288 9.31 -5.36 -1.13
C THR A 288 8.84 -5.96 -2.45
N ALA A 289 9.72 -6.02 -3.45
CA ALA A 289 9.48 -6.72 -4.72
C ALA A 289 10.69 -7.58 -5.10
N GLY A 290 10.62 -8.87 -4.78
CA GLY A 290 11.73 -9.79 -5.02
C GLY A 290 12.94 -9.47 -4.14
N ASP A 291 14.04 -8.99 -4.75
CA ASP A 291 15.25 -8.54 -4.08
C ASP A 291 15.35 -7.02 -3.93
N ILE A 292 14.31 -6.29 -4.29
CA ILE A 292 14.25 -4.83 -4.20
C ILE A 292 13.44 -4.45 -2.97
N LEU A 293 13.97 -3.50 -2.21
CA LEU A 293 13.36 -2.89 -1.04
C LEU A 293 13.08 -1.43 -1.37
N TYR A 294 11.83 -1.00 -1.18
CA TYR A 294 11.42 0.40 -1.31
C TYR A 294 11.11 0.95 0.08
N PHE A 295 11.58 2.16 0.35
CA PHE A 295 11.39 2.86 1.62
C PHE A 295 10.83 4.24 1.34
N ALA A 296 9.78 4.60 2.02
CA ALA A 296 9.04 5.83 1.77
C ALA A 296 8.89 6.67 3.04
N GLY A 297 8.86 7.97 2.86
CA GLY A 297 8.72 8.89 3.97
C GLY A 297 8.83 10.34 3.55
N ARG A 298 9.68 11.10 4.26
CA ARG A 298 9.87 12.52 4.03
C ARG A 298 11.32 12.95 4.15
N THR A 299 11.67 14.00 3.43
CA THR A 299 12.90 14.75 3.67
C THR A 299 12.80 15.57 4.97
N ASN A 300 13.94 15.98 5.52
CA ASN A 300 13.99 16.85 6.70
C ASN A 300 14.35 18.27 6.26
N GLY A 301 13.56 19.29 6.66
CA GLY A 301 13.76 20.68 6.28
C GLY A 301 12.61 21.59 6.75
N ASP A 302 12.67 22.86 6.36
CA ASP A 302 11.57 23.82 6.60
C ASP A 302 10.32 23.47 5.79
N VAL A 303 10.53 22.90 4.60
CA VAL A 303 9.55 22.24 3.74
C VAL A 303 9.97 20.77 3.69
N ARG A 304 9.03 19.86 3.82
CA ARG A 304 9.25 18.41 3.82
C ARG A 304 8.66 17.85 2.55
N ASP A 305 9.40 17.03 1.85
CA ASP A 305 9.01 16.52 0.55
C ASP A 305 8.78 15.01 0.61
N PHE A 306 7.90 14.48 -0.22
CA PHE A 306 7.80 13.04 -0.42
C PHE A 306 9.15 12.47 -0.84
N MET A 307 9.57 11.40 -0.19
CA MET A 307 10.81 10.71 -0.47
C MET A 307 10.57 9.20 -0.58
N ILE A 308 11.10 8.58 -1.64
CA ILE A 308 11.14 7.12 -1.79
C ILE A 308 12.52 6.71 -2.28
N ASP A 309 13.13 5.78 -1.56
CA ASP A 309 14.42 5.19 -1.90
C ASP A 309 14.28 3.71 -2.25
N ALA A 310 15.14 3.21 -3.14
CA ALA A 310 15.15 1.82 -3.57
C ALA A 310 16.54 1.19 -3.48
N LEU A 311 16.64 0.08 -2.75
CA LEU A 311 17.87 -0.69 -2.57
C LEU A 311 17.65 -2.16 -2.93
N HIS A 312 18.73 -2.85 -3.28
CA HIS A 312 18.77 -4.30 -3.26
C HIS A 312 18.95 -4.84 -1.82
N THR A 313 18.58 -6.08 -1.60
CA THR A 313 18.77 -6.77 -0.31
C THR A 313 20.24 -6.96 0.09
N ASP A 314 21.19 -6.67 -0.81
CA ASP A 314 22.62 -6.61 -0.49
C ASP A 314 23.10 -5.21 -0.04
N GLY A 315 22.19 -4.23 0.00
CA GLY A 315 22.45 -2.85 0.39
C GLY A 315 22.93 -1.94 -0.74
N THR A 316 23.05 -2.45 -1.96
CA THR A 316 23.38 -1.62 -3.13
C THR A 316 22.16 -0.87 -3.64
N THR A 317 22.37 0.34 -4.13
CA THR A 317 21.27 1.17 -4.67
C THR A 317 20.66 0.53 -5.92
N TYR A 318 19.32 0.45 -5.98
CA TYR A 318 18.59 0.04 -7.17
C TYR A 318 18.49 1.19 -8.17
N THR A 319 19.54 1.38 -8.98
CA THR A 319 19.69 2.52 -9.89
C THR A 319 18.69 2.63 -11.04
N PRO A 320 17.94 1.57 -11.45
CA PRO A 320 16.86 1.72 -12.42
C PRO A 320 15.64 2.51 -11.91
N PHE A 321 15.51 2.67 -10.59
CA PHE A 321 14.43 3.44 -9.98
C PHE A 321 14.76 4.92 -9.94
N ALA A 322 13.86 5.77 -10.46
CA ALA A 322 13.91 7.23 -10.43
C ALA A 322 15.29 7.82 -10.77
N VAL A 323 15.85 8.68 -9.93
CA VAL A 323 17.17 9.28 -10.11
C VAL A 323 18.19 8.51 -9.28
N TYR A 324 18.80 7.47 -9.86
CA TYR A 324 19.78 6.62 -9.17
C TYR A 324 19.25 6.02 -7.85
N GLY A 325 18.02 5.48 -7.88
CA GLY A 325 17.40 4.82 -6.73
C GLY A 325 16.70 5.75 -5.76
N HIS A 326 16.58 7.03 -6.07
CA HIS A 326 15.97 8.05 -5.22
C HIS A 326 14.89 8.84 -5.97
N PHE A 327 13.70 8.93 -5.40
CA PHE A 327 12.61 9.78 -5.82
C PHE A 327 12.33 10.84 -4.76
N GLU A 328 12.19 12.08 -5.18
CA GLU A 328 11.77 13.20 -4.36
C GLU A 328 10.78 14.06 -5.17
N LEU A 329 9.69 14.48 -4.53
CA LEU A 329 8.71 15.38 -5.14
C LEU A 329 8.65 16.67 -4.34
N ASP A 330 9.41 17.68 -4.80
CA ASP A 330 9.35 19.06 -4.29
C ASP A 330 8.21 19.81 -4.99
N ASN A 331 7.11 20.03 -4.29
CA ASN A 331 5.95 20.81 -4.75
C ASN A 331 5.74 22.09 -3.93
N ALA A 332 6.72 22.48 -3.10
CA ALA A 332 6.70 23.60 -2.16
C ALA A 332 5.61 23.49 -1.06
N LEU A 333 5.09 22.28 -0.83
CA LEU A 333 4.15 21.93 0.24
C LEU A 333 4.89 21.12 1.31
N THR A 334 4.26 20.88 2.43
CA THR A 334 4.75 19.92 3.43
C THR A 334 4.08 18.59 3.19
N ASP A 335 4.88 17.63 2.74
CA ASP A 335 4.44 16.32 2.31
C ASP A 335 4.99 15.23 3.24
N LEU A 336 4.25 14.15 3.39
CA LEU A 336 4.64 13.00 4.21
C LEU A 336 3.98 11.74 3.66
N ILE A 337 4.79 10.74 3.29
CA ILE A 337 4.30 9.39 3.01
C ILE A 337 4.22 8.63 4.35
N LEU A 338 3.07 7.97 4.58
CA LEU A 338 2.81 7.20 5.78
C LEU A 338 2.63 5.70 5.51
N ASP A 339 2.23 5.34 4.27
CA ASP A 339 2.12 3.94 3.87
C ASP A 339 2.49 3.75 2.39
N LEU A 340 2.95 2.55 2.03
CA LEU A 340 3.47 2.19 0.71
C LEU A 340 3.06 0.77 0.34
N VAL A 341 2.41 0.61 -0.81
CA VAL A 341 2.08 -0.70 -1.37
C VAL A 341 2.53 -0.80 -2.83
N ILE A 342 2.72 -2.02 -3.31
CA ILE A 342 3.04 -2.32 -4.70
C ILE A 342 1.86 -3.08 -5.31
N ASP A 343 1.37 -2.62 -6.45
CA ASP A 343 0.29 -3.29 -7.15
C ASP A 343 0.79 -4.44 -8.05
N GLU A 344 -0.14 -5.15 -8.68
CA GLU A 344 0.18 -6.31 -9.53
C GLU A 344 1.00 -5.94 -10.77
N GLU A 345 0.95 -4.69 -11.22
CA GLU A 345 1.78 -4.18 -12.32
C GLU A 345 3.16 -3.69 -11.86
N GLY A 346 3.47 -3.78 -10.58
CA GLY A 346 4.72 -3.33 -9.98
C GLY A 346 4.80 -1.80 -9.82
N ARG A 347 3.67 -1.09 -9.89
CA ARG A 347 3.60 0.34 -9.60
C ARG A 347 3.57 0.56 -8.09
N LEU A 348 4.19 1.62 -7.63
CA LEU A 348 4.16 2.00 -6.22
C LEU A 348 2.98 2.96 -5.98
N LEU A 349 2.19 2.65 -4.97
CA LEU A 349 1.16 3.55 -4.43
C LEU A 349 1.59 3.95 -3.03
N ALA A 350 1.68 5.25 -2.80
CA ALA A 350 2.07 5.83 -1.52
C ALA A 350 0.95 6.74 -1.01
N SER A 351 0.47 6.48 0.21
CA SER A 351 -0.50 7.34 0.88
C SER A 351 0.15 8.20 1.95
N GLY A 352 -0.49 9.32 2.25
CA GLY A 352 -0.02 10.21 3.28
C GLY A 352 -0.71 11.56 3.26
N THR A 353 0.03 12.64 3.48
CA THR A 353 -0.51 13.99 3.51
C THR A 353 0.26 14.95 2.62
N SER A 354 -0.44 15.93 2.05
CA SER A 354 0.17 17.05 1.33
C SER A 354 -0.52 18.34 1.71
N GLY A 355 0.23 19.38 2.07
CA GLY A 355 -0.41 20.63 2.49
C GLY A 355 0.53 21.78 2.84
N ILE A 356 -0.04 22.87 3.30
CA ILE A 356 0.69 24.12 3.56
C ILE A 356 1.64 23.94 4.76
N PRO A 357 2.92 24.39 4.68
CA PRO A 357 3.87 24.30 5.78
C PRO A 357 3.38 25.00 7.06
N GLY A 358 3.41 24.29 8.19
CA GLY A 358 3.08 24.83 9.50
C GLY A 358 2.46 23.77 10.42
N PHE A 359 2.58 23.97 11.73
CA PHE A 359 2.14 23.00 12.74
C PHE A 359 0.62 22.73 12.75
N PHE A 360 -0.17 23.67 12.22
CA PHE A 360 -1.63 23.58 12.05
C PHE A 360 -2.03 23.94 10.61
N GLY A 361 -1.15 23.63 9.64
CA GLY A 361 -1.44 23.90 8.23
C GLY A 361 -2.58 23.04 7.72
N ASP A 362 -3.30 23.56 6.77
CA ASP A 362 -4.26 22.84 5.97
C ASP A 362 -3.50 21.78 5.16
N ARG A 363 -3.81 20.52 5.39
CA ARG A 363 -3.23 19.39 4.65
C ARG A 363 -4.29 18.34 4.39
N ASP A 364 -4.20 17.75 3.22
CA ASP A 364 -5.19 16.84 2.66
C ASP A 364 -4.63 15.42 2.57
N PHE A 365 -5.49 14.43 2.47
CA PHE A 365 -5.10 13.11 2.02
C PHE A 365 -4.36 13.21 0.70
N ALA A 366 -3.25 12.50 0.58
CA ALA A 366 -2.49 12.39 -0.64
C ALA A 366 -2.33 10.93 -1.05
N LEU A 367 -2.49 10.66 -2.34
CA LEU A 367 -2.20 9.37 -2.96
C LEU A 367 -1.31 9.60 -4.17
N LEU A 368 -0.06 9.14 -4.09
CA LEU A 368 0.92 9.19 -5.16
C LEU A 368 1.02 7.82 -5.82
N ARG A 369 1.06 7.79 -7.16
CA ARG A 369 1.37 6.57 -7.92
C ARG A 369 2.60 6.76 -8.78
N LEU A 370 3.59 5.89 -8.61
CA LEU A 370 4.78 5.83 -9.45
C LEU A 370 4.75 4.56 -10.32
N LEU A 371 5.27 4.69 -11.53
CA LEU A 371 5.57 3.55 -12.38
C LEU A 371 6.73 2.72 -11.80
N PRO A 372 6.94 1.46 -12.24
CA PRO A 372 8.01 0.62 -11.71
C PRO A 372 9.42 1.20 -11.85
N ASP A 373 9.61 2.16 -12.75
CA ASP A 373 10.88 2.88 -12.92
C ASP A 373 11.02 4.10 -12.00
N GLY A 374 10.05 4.34 -11.11
CA GLY A 374 10.03 5.46 -10.16
C GLY A 374 9.60 6.79 -10.76
N THR A 375 9.14 6.85 -12.01
CA THR A 375 8.55 8.07 -12.56
C THR A 375 7.09 8.20 -12.14
N PRO A 376 6.58 9.44 -11.88
CA PRO A 376 5.15 9.65 -11.64
C PRO A 376 4.30 9.13 -12.79
N ASP A 377 3.20 8.43 -12.46
CA ASP A 377 2.31 7.90 -13.48
C ASP A 377 1.43 9.01 -14.08
N PRO A 378 1.64 9.40 -15.37
CA PRO A 378 0.91 10.50 -15.97
C PRO A 378 -0.58 10.21 -16.21
N LEU A 379 -1.03 8.97 -15.97
CA LEU A 379 -2.42 8.56 -16.11
C LEU A 379 -3.15 8.54 -14.77
N PHE A 380 -2.49 8.92 -13.69
CA PHE A 380 -3.06 8.89 -12.36
C PHE A 380 -3.14 10.32 -11.81
N GLY A 381 -4.36 10.77 -11.50
CA GLY A 381 -4.57 12.11 -10.95
C GLY A 381 -3.95 13.23 -11.79
N THR A 382 -3.17 14.08 -11.16
CA THR A 382 -2.37 15.13 -11.82
C THR A 382 -0.89 14.78 -11.66
N ASP A 383 -0.24 14.38 -12.74
CA ASP A 383 1.19 14.01 -12.75
C ASP A 383 1.54 12.97 -11.66
N GLY A 384 0.68 11.95 -11.50
CA GLY A 384 0.88 10.85 -10.54
C GLY A 384 0.32 11.09 -9.14
N LEU A 385 -0.15 12.30 -8.82
CA LEU A 385 -0.63 12.68 -7.50
C LEU A 385 -2.12 13.04 -7.53
N THR A 386 -2.85 12.60 -6.53
CA THR A 386 -4.20 13.09 -6.22
C THR A 386 -4.29 13.47 -4.74
N THR A 387 -5.03 14.52 -4.44
CA THR A 387 -5.31 14.96 -3.07
C THR A 387 -6.81 15.01 -2.83
N THR A 388 -7.23 14.76 -1.60
CA THR A 388 -8.64 14.79 -1.21
C THR A 388 -8.79 15.46 0.14
N THR A 389 -9.58 16.54 0.17
CA THR A 389 -9.91 17.26 1.40
C THR A 389 -11.26 16.79 1.94
N PHE A 390 -11.34 16.59 3.25
CA PHE A 390 -12.59 16.36 3.97
C PHE A 390 -13.15 17.66 4.58
N GLY A 391 -12.41 18.77 4.49
CA GLY A 391 -12.85 20.09 4.96
C GLY A 391 -11.74 21.14 5.06
N GLU A 392 -11.89 22.11 5.97
CA GLU A 392 -10.94 23.22 6.13
C GLU A 392 -9.85 22.93 7.21
N ALA A 393 -9.78 21.69 7.73
CA ALA A 393 -8.81 21.28 8.73
C ALA A 393 -7.80 20.29 8.14
N PHE A 394 -6.87 19.80 8.95
CA PHE A 394 -5.91 18.81 8.48
C PHE A 394 -6.51 17.42 8.40
N ASP A 395 -6.20 16.73 7.33
CA ASP A 395 -6.58 15.35 7.03
C ASP A 395 -5.31 14.50 6.85
N ASP A 396 -5.21 13.38 7.57
CA ASP A 396 -4.05 12.50 7.52
C ASP A 396 -4.46 11.10 7.05
N ALA A 397 -3.93 10.63 5.90
CA ALA A 397 -4.10 9.27 5.40
C ALA A 397 -2.97 8.38 5.96
N ASN A 398 -3.26 7.64 7.01
CA ASN A 398 -2.27 6.85 7.74
C ASN A 398 -1.97 5.50 7.09
N ALA A 399 -2.93 4.89 6.40
CA ALA A 399 -2.77 3.59 5.78
C ALA A 399 -3.53 3.46 4.47
N LEU A 400 -3.08 2.52 3.65
CA LEU A 400 -3.55 2.25 2.29
C LEU A 400 -3.67 0.74 2.06
N VAL A 401 -4.77 0.33 1.42
CA VAL A 401 -4.91 -1.04 0.91
C VAL A 401 -5.46 -1.04 -0.51
N ILE A 402 -5.06 -2.02 -1.31
CA ILE A 402 -5.67 -2.31 -2.61
C ILE A 402 -6.71 -3.41 -2.41
N THR A 403 -7.96 -3.15 -2.81
CA THR A 403 -9.03 -4.16 -2.72
C THR A 403 -8.96 -5.16 -3.87
N PRO A 404 -9.63 -6.33 -3.75
CA PRO A 404 -9.72 -7.30 -4.85
C PRO A 404 -10.30 -6.72 -6.15
N GLU A 405 -11.12 -5.68 -6.06
CA GLU A 405 -11.70 -4.98 -7.22
C GLU A 405 -10.75 -3.92 -7.81
N ASN A 406 -9.48 -3.93 -7.40
CA ASN A 406 -8.47 -2.97 -7.84
C ASN A 406 -8.84 -1.51 -7.55
N LYS A 407 -9.25 -1.25 -6.32
CA LYS A 407 -9.49 0.08 -5.77
C LYS A 407 -8.46 0.37 -4.68
N ALA A 408 -8.00 1.59 -4.57
CA ALA A 408 -7.22 2.01 -3.40
C ALA A 408 -8.16 2.55 -2.33
N VAL A 409 -8.04 2.04 -1.11
CA VAL A 409 -8.74 2.57 0.06
C VAL A 409 -7.72 3.15 1.02
N LEU A 410 -7.85 4.43 1.30
CA LEU A 410 -7.05 5.15 2.29
C LEU A 410 -7.89 5.34 3.55
N VAL A 411 -7.27 5.13 4.70
CA VAL A 411 -7.87 5.38 6.01
C VAL A 411 -6.99 6.27 6.87
N GLY A 412 -7.63 7.03 7.75
CA GLY A 412 -6.92 7.92 8.65
C GLY A 412 -7.86 8.78 9.48
N MET A 413 -7.60 10.07 9.54
CA MET A 413 -8.45 11.00 10.31
C MET A 413 -8.66 12.33 9.58
N SER A 414 -9.75 12.99 9.93
CA SER A 414 -10.02 14.39 9.59
C SER A 414 -10.33 15.19 10.84
N ALA A 415 -9.65 16.33 11.03
CA ALA A 415 -9.72 17.15 12.23
C ALA A 415 -10.67 18.35 12.07
N GLN A 416 -11.93 18.14 11.73
CA GLN A 416 -12.91 19.22 11.53
C GLN A 416 -13.37 19.87 12.85
N THR A 417 -14.18 19.19 13.62
CA THR A 417 -14.63 19.64 14.95
C THR A 417 -14.01 18.82 16.07
N ASN A 418 -13.78 17.58 15.82
CA ASN A 418 -12.95 16.60 16.52
C ASN A 418 -12.21 15.80 15.46
N ASN A 419 -11.36 14.88 15.85
CA ASN A 419 -10.77 13.96 14.91
C ASN A 419 -11.78 12.81 14.70
N ASP A 420 -12.28 12.69 13.48
CA ASP A 420 -13.17 11.63 13.05
C ASP A 420 -12.41 10.68 12.11
N PHE A 421 -12.80 9.41 12.05
CA PHE A 421 -12.26 8.51 11.02
C PHE A 421 -12.58 9.05 9.63
N ALA A 422 -11.57 9.15 8.79
CA ALA A 422 -11.69 9.56 7.40
C ALA A 422 -11.27 8.41 6.48
N ILE A 423 -12.11 8.09 5.50
CA ILE A 423 -11.88 7.02 4.54
C ILE A 423 -12.14 7.57 3.13
N ALA A 424 -11.22 7.30 2.20
CA ALA A 424 -11.39 7.65 0.79
C ALA A 424 -11.09 6.44 -0.08
N ARG A 425 -11.92 6.19 -1.12
CA ARG A 425 -11.70 5.13 -2.09
C ARG A 425 -11.48 5.69 -3.48
N TYR A 426 -10.43 5.19 -4.15
CA TYR A 426 -9.99 5.68 -5.46
C TYR A 426 -10.00 4.59 -6.51
N ILE A 427 -10.25 4.98 -7.75
CA ILE A 427 -10.10 4.15 -8.93
C ILE A 427 -8.61 4.03 -9.27
N LEU A 428 -8.08 2.82 -9.33
CA LEU A 428 -6.72 2.57 -9.81
C LEU A 428 -6.65 2.40 -11.35
N GLY A 429 -7.80 2.35 -11.99
CA GLY A 429 -7.93 2.08 -13.41
C GLY A 429 -8.22 0.60 -13.68
N PRO A 430 -8.46 0.23 -14.93
CA PRO A 430 -8.60 -1.17 -15.24
C PRO A 430 -7.31 -1.86 -14.81
N VAL A 431 -7.44 -2.95 -14.06
CA VAL A 431 -6.41 -3.97 -14.06
C VAL A 431 -6.21 -4.27 -15.54
N ILE A 432 -5.03 -3.98 -16.06
CA ILE A 432 -4.67 -4.60 -17.32
C ILE A 432 -4.41 -6.06 -16.90
N ASP A 433 -5.51 -6.78 -16.66
CA ASP A 433 -5.47 -8.23 -16.58
C ASP A 433 -4.60 -8.65 -17.72
N GLY A 434 -3.46 -9.27 -17.38
CA GLY A 434 -2.57 -9.70 -18.42
C GLY A 434 -3.48 -10.37 -19.40
N VAL A 435 -3.67 -9.73 -20.57
CA VAL A 435 -4.56 -10.21 -21.61
C VAL A 435 -4.51 -11.70 -21.50
N GLU A 436 -5.65 -12.38 -21.18
CA GLU A 436 -5.62 -13.85 -21.16
C GLU A 436 -4.78 -14.19 -22.37
N GLU A 437 -3.60 -14.73 -22.17
CA GLU A 437 -2.85 -15.25 -23.29
C GLU A 437 -3.76 -16.34 -23.86
N SER A 438 -4.73 -15.90 -24.64
CA SER A 438 -5.37 -16.79 -25.59
C SER A 438 -4.17 -17.28 -26.33
N VAL A 439 -3.85 -18.56 -26.15
CA VAL A 439 -2.63 -19.19 -26.67
C VAL A 439 -2.44 -18.64 -28.06
N ALA A 440 -1.55 -17.62 -28.15
CA ALA A 440 -1.52 -16.75 -29.32
C ALA A 440 -1.18 -17.67 -30.48
N GLN A 441 -2.07 -17.78 -31.44
CA GLN A 441 -1.85 -18.59 -32.63
C GLN A 441 -0.73 -17.98 -33.48
N PHE A 442 -0.02 -16.97 -32.92
CA PHE A 442 1.15 -16.38 -33.51
C PHE A 442 2.27 -16.22 -32.47
N SER A 443 3.50 -16.18 -32.94
CA SER A 443 4.68 -15.92 -32.12
C SER A 443 5.50 -14.77 -32.69
N VAL A 444 6.12 -13.99 -31.80
CA VAL A 444 7.01 -12.89 -32.18
C VAL A 444 8.40 -13.09 -31.55
N TYR A 445 9.45 -12.82 -32.34
CA TYR A 445 10.82 -12.92 -31.83
C TYR A 445 11.78 -12.03 -32.65
N PRO A 446 12.87 -11.55 -32.06
CA PRO A 446 13.12 -11.54 -30.63
C PRO A 446 12.17 -10.58 -29.90
N ASN A 447 11.88 -10.84 -28.63
CA ASN A 447 11.15 -9.94 -27.74
C ASN A 447 11.82 -10.00 -26.36
N PRO A 448 12.53 -8.95 -25.92
CA PRO A 448 12.70 -7.61 -26.54
C PRO A 448 13.39 -7.63 -27.91
N THR A 449 13.10 -6.62 -28.72
CA THR A 449 13.70 -6.42 -30.04
C THR A 449 14.43 -5.08 -30.12
N ASP A 450 15.58 -5.06 -30.81
CA ASP A 450 16.36 -3.83 -31.04
C ASP A 450 15.93 -3.08 -32.32
N ASN A 451 15.66 -3.76 -33.39
CA ASN A 451 15.32 -3.10 -34.68
C ASN A 451 14.33 -3.89 -35.53
N VAL A 452 14.25 -5.20 -35.33
CA VAL A 452 13.49 -6.09 -36.21
C VAL A 452 12.73 -7.11 -35.40
N LEU A 453 11.40 -7.18 -35.58
CA LEU A 453 10.52 -8.16 -35.01
C LEU A 453 10.05 -9.13 -36.10
N HIS A 454 10.29 -10.41 -35.90
CA HIS A 454 9.75 -11.48 -36.74
C HIS A 454 8.45 -11.98 -36.13
N MET A 455 7.47 -12.20 -36.98
CA MET A 455 6.17 -12.74 -36.62
C MET A 455 5.91 -14.01 -37.43
N ALA A 456 5.53 -15.08 -36.73
CA ALA A 456 5.07 -16.32 -37.36
C ALA A 456 3.64 -16.59 -36.91
N HIS A 457 2.73 -16.92 -37.86
CA HIS A 457 1.32 -17.15 -37.58
C HIS A 457 0.80 -18.37 -38.35
N SER A 458 -0.22 -19.03 -37.85
CA SER A 458 -0.79 -20.25 -38.39
C SER A 458 -2.08 -20.11 -39.17
N GLU A 459 -2.72 -18.90 -39.15
CA GLU A 459 -4.04 -18.67 -39.74
C GLU A 459 -4.07 -17.50 -40.74
N HIS A 460 -5.14 -17.38 -41.48
CA HIS A 460 -5.40 -16.30 -42.43
C HIS A 460 -5.68 -14.98 -41.66
N LEU A 461 -4.62 -14.29 -41.30
CA LEU A 461 -4.65 -12.99 -40.67
C LEU A 461 -4.73 -11.90 -41.75
N THR A 462 -5.44 -10.82 -41.47
CA THR A 462 -5.69 -9.77 -42.46
C THR A 462 -4.91 -8.50 -42.18
N GLU A 463 -4.83 -8.09 -40.93
CA GLU A 463 -4.26 -6.80 -40.52
C GLU A 463 -3.51 -6.93 -39.19
N TRP A 464 -2.52 -6.06 -39.03
CA TRP A 464 -1.79 -5.90 -37.78
C TRP A 464 -1.71 -4.43 -37.39
N SER A 465 -1.58 -4.16 -36.06
CA SER A 465 -1.28 -2.82 -35.55
C SER A 465 -0.38 -2.89 -34.33
N ILE A 466 0.54 -1.92 -34.22
CA ILE A 466 1.33 -1.66 -33.00
C ILE A 466 0.72 -0.44 -32.33
N ARG A 467 0.39 -0.59 -31.05
CA ARG A 467 -0.22 0.47 -30.24
C ARG A 467 0.60 0.72 -29.00
N THR A 468 0.53 1.96 -28.49
CA THR A 468 0.96 2.24 -27.13
C THR A 468 0.07 1.49 -26.14
N PRO A 469 0.48 1.30 -24.89
CA PRO A 469 -0.41 0.77 -23.82
C PRO A 469 -1.70 1.57 -23.65
N LEU A 470 -1.73 2.83 -24.10
CA LEU A 470 -2.89 3.73 -24.11
C LEU A 470 -3.83 3.53 -25.31
N GLY A 471 -3.55 2.54 -26.16
CA GLY A 471 -4.37 2.26 -27.35
C GLY A 471 -4.09 3.17 -28.56
N GLN A 472 -3.17 4.14 -28.47
CA GLN A 472 -2.79 4.96 -29.63
C GLN A 472 -2.06 4.10 -30.65
N THR A 473 -2.55 4.03 -31.87
CA THR A 473 -1.90 3.31 -32.96
C THR A 473 -0.65 4.06 -33.42
N ILE A 474 0.50 3.40 -33.32
CA ILE A 474 1.81 3.88 -33.79
C ILE A 474 2.01 3.49 -35.24
N GLU A 475 1.70 2.23 -35.57
CA GLU A 475 1.84 1.71 -36.91
C GLU A 475 0.80 0.61 -37.16
N ALA A 476 0.37 0.46 -38.41
CA ALA A 476 -0.55 -0.60 -38.80
C ALA A 476 -0.32 -0.97 -40.27
N GLY A 477 -0.66 -2.20 -40.62
CA GLY A 477 -0.51 -2.68 -41.99
C GLY A 477 -1.31 -3.95 -42.26
N ALA A 478 -1.28 -4.38 -43.54
CA ALA A 478 -1.86 -5.64 -43.94
C ALA A 478 -0.79 -6.78 -43.82
N LEU A 479 -1.27 -7.98 -43.50
CA LEU A 479 -0.45 -9.18 -43.48
C LEU A 479 -0.45 -9.86 -44.83
N ASP A 480 0.71 -10.34 -45.24
CA ASP A 480 0.79 -11.22 -46.41
C ASP A 480 0.38 -12.66 -46.04
N GLN A 481 0.01 -13.46 -47.03
CA GLN A 481 -0.44 -14.84 -46.80
C GLN A 481 0.73 -15.86 -46.63
N SER A 482 1.95 -15.38 -46.37
CA SER A 482 3.16 -16.23 -46.31
C SER A 482 3.32 -16.95 -44.96
N GLY A 483 2.54 -16.59 -43.93
CA GLY A 483 2.65 -17.15 -42.58
C GLY A 483 3.86 -16.64 -41.79
N GLN A 484 4.67 -15.77 -42.36
CA GLN A 484 5.80 -15.11 -41.70
C GLN A 484 5.93 -13.67 -42.16
N MET A 485 6.12 -12.76 -41.23
CA MET A 485 6.32 -11.35 -41.50
C MET A 485 7.48 -10.79 -40.68
N THR A 486 8.11 -9.73 -41.19
CA THR A 486 9.18 -9.02 -40.53
C THR A 486 8.84 -7.55 -40.45
N LEU A 487 8.81 -7.01 -39.25
CA LEU A 487 8.53 -5.59 -38.97
C LEU A 487 9.83 -4.88 -38.61
N GLY A 488 10.11 -3.76 -39.29
CA GLY A 488 11.24 -2.90 -38.98
C GLY A 488 10.82 -1.85 -37.93
N LEU A 489 11.35 -1.94 -36.72
CA LEU A 489 10.96 -1.10 -35.57
C LEU A 489 11.98 -0.03 -35.20
N SER A 490 13.02 0.18 -36.02
CA SER A 490 14.10 1.16 -35.75
C SER A 490 13.65 2.61 -35.59
N HIS A 491 12.43 2.93 -36.02
CA HIS A 491 11.83 4.27 -35.95
C HIS A 491 10.86 4.43 -34.76
N ILE A 492 10.56 3.32 -34.05
CA ILE A 492 9.69 3.33 -32.87
C ILE A 492 10.58 3.54 -31.63
N PRO A 493 10.28 4.50 -30.74
CA PRO A 493 11.06 4.71 -29.53
C PRO A 493 11.18 3.46 -28.66
N SER A 494 12.25 3.36 -27.85
CA SER A 494 12.35 2.29 -26.84
C SER A 494 11.14 2.36 -25.90
N GLY A 495 10.52 1.21 -25.62
CA GLY A 495 9.31 1.15 -24.81
C GLY A 495 8.52 -0.15 -24.96
N ALA A 496 7.45 -0.27 -24.17
CA ALA A 496 6.48 -1.36 -24.27
C ALA A 496 5.35 -0.98 -25.24
N TYR A 497 4.95 -1.92 -26.08
CA TYR A 497 3.89 -1.75 -27.07
C TYR A 497 3.00 -2.99 -27.11
N ILE A 498 1.79 -2.85 -27.64
CA ILE A 498 0.85 -3.94 -27.90
C ILE A 498 0.79 -4.17 -29.39
N LEU A 499 1.21 -5.35 -29.82
CA LEU A 499 0.99 -5.83 -31.18
C LEU A 499 -0.37 -6.52 -31.23
N THR A 500 -1.25 -6.06 -32.11
CA THR A 500 -2.59 -6.62 -32.34
C THR A 500 -2.66 -7.21 -33.73
N LEU A 501 -3.22 -8.40 -33.85
CA LEU A 501 -3.54 -9.07 -35.12
C LEU A 501 -5.05 -9.27 -35.22
N GLU A 502 -5.66 -8.84 -36.32
CA GLU A 502 -7.08 -9.08 -36.57
C GLU A 502 -7.26 -10.49 -37.14
N THR A 503 -8.03 -11.33 -36.42
CA THR A 503 -8.35 -12.71 -36.83
C THR A 503 -9.84 -12.86 -37.10
N PRO A 504 -10.28 -13.93 -37.81
CA PRO A 504 -11.71 -14.22 -37.99
C PRO A 504 -12.48 -14.46 -36.69
N HIS A 505 -11.76 -14.74 -35.59
CA HIS A 505 -12.31 -15.01 -34.26
C HIS A 505 -12.19 -13.82 -33.29
N GLY A 506 -11.74 -12.65 -33.79
CA GLY A 506 -11.49 -11.42 -33.02
C GLY A 506 -10.01 -11.07 -32.94
N PRO A 507 -9.69 -9.88 -32.42
CA PRO A 507 -8.30 -9.43 -32.29
C PRO A 507 -7.50 -10.30 -31.31
N GLN A 508 -6.30 -10.67 -31.69
CA GLN A 508 -5.31 -11.30 -30.82
C GLN A 508 -4.18 -10.31 -30.54
N THR A 509 -3.72 -10.24 -29.30
CA THR A 509 -2.72 -9.25 -28.87
C THR A 509 -1.53 -9.92 -28.21
N GLN A 510 -0.35 -9.33 -28.38
CA GLN A 510 0.87 -9.73 -27.70
C GLN A 510 1.70 -8.49 -27.33
N ARG A 511 2.21 -8.43 -26.11
CA ARG A 511 3.12 -7.37 -25.67
C ARG A 511 4.49 -7.55 -26.33
N ILE A 512 5.03 -6.47 -26.87
CA ILE A 512 6.38 -6.40 -27.42
C ILE A 512 7.17 -5.29 -26.75
N PHE A 513 8.48 -5.52 -26.59
CA PHE A 513 9.41 -4.54 -26.04
C PHE A 513 10.41 -4.13 -27.12
N VAL A 514 10.48 -2.82 -27.39
CA VAL A 514 11.46 -2.21 -28.30
C VAL A 514 12.57 -1.61 -27.45
N GLN A 515 13.82 -1.99 -27.72
CA GLN A 515 14.98 -1.54 -26.96
C GLN A 515 16.11 -1.18 -27.92
N HIS A 516 16.50 0.09 -28.01
CA HIS A 516 17.59 0.59 -28.87
C HIS A 516 18.80 0.98 -28.04
#